data_abc01471d7631e7ed0d85214100a852e
#
_entry.id   abc01471d7631e7ed0d85214100a852e
#
_cell.length_a   1.000
_cell.length_b   1.000
_cell.length_c   1.000
_cell.angle_alpha   90.00
_cell.angle_beta   90.00
_cell.angle_gamma   90.00
#
_symmetry.space_group_name_H-M   'P 1'
#
loop_
_entity.id
_entity.type
_entity.pdbx_description
1 polymer ?
#
loop_
_entity_poly.entity_id
_entity_poly.type
_entity_poly.pdbx_seq_one_letter_code
_entity_poly.pdbx_strand_id
1 'polypeptide(L)'
;MKLRKVMASVCCMGLVAGLAGCGGSKEAPATTAAAAAEADQKEESKDDAKAAAPAADEKKFQIDLATAYAADGPAGIALDKFVQDVADKSGGSIEISLFTDGTLGSASDNYSSVASGDLDMTMSGLEGLDLYAPEYTFLDAPFLLKNPEHQKALLNSGIGDKLKERYEENGFVTLGWHQRDIRELASNKEVKEPADVNGLKLRLPGMTVYVDTWSALGVSSTTVAMSELYTALQTKVAEACEGGYEQMDTLKLYEVQKNIAETDHVYEFVGLYINKDLYDSMSDNQKEILSSCAEEDLAYADQLAEENREQYKKDCLDGGMTLVDVDRDAFRDALTDYYKTQFESKWTVTTYDEVMSYAE
;
A
#
# COMPACT_ATOMS: atom_id res chain seq x y z
N MET A 1 -12.18 43.87 27.53
CA MET A 1 -13.31 44.81 27.35
C MET A 1 -14.15 44.28 26.18
N LYS A 2 -15.42 43.88 26.55
CA LYS A 2 -16.64 43.66 25.72
C LYS A 2 -16.59 42.72 24.52
N LEU A 3 -17.01 41.52 24.75
CA LEU A 3 -18.16 40.73 24.25
C LEU A 3 -19.06 41.44 23.22
N ARG A 4 -19.36 40.77 22.09
CA ARG A 4 -20.68 40.74 21.47
C ARG A 4 -20.98 39.42 20.79
N LYS A 5 -21.87 38.66 21.40
CA LYS A 5 -22.66 37.58 20.82
C LYS A 5 -23.72 38.22 19.89
N VAL A 6 -24.03 37.57 18.77
CA VAL A 6 -25.34 37.66 18.15
C VAL A 6 -25.79 36.26 17.75
N MET A 7 -26.91 35.91 18.38
CA MET A 7 -27.79 34.76 18.07
C MET A 7 -28.93 35.30 17.18
N ALA A 8 -29.44 34.46 16.28
CA ALA A 8 -30.87 34.36 15.90
C ALA A 8 -30.95 33.29 14.80
N SER A 9 -31.54 32.17 14.95
CA SER A 9 -32.91 31.76 15.30
C SER A 9 -33.87 31.78 14.11
N VAL A 10 -34.30 30.57 13.75
CA VAL A 10 -35.68 30.07 13.77
C VAL A 10 -36.49 30.06 12.46
N CYS A 11 -36.98 28.84 12.19
CA CYS A 11 -38.34 28.40 11.79
C CYS A 11 -38.74 28.56 10.31
N CYS A 12 -39.55 27.76 9.69
CA CYS A 12 -40.59 26.79 10.05
C CYS A 12 -40.98 25.95 8.82
N MET A 13 -41.34 24.72 9.06
CA MET A 13 -42.57 23.99 8.67
C MET A 13 -43.25 24.26 7.34
N GLY A 14 -43.60 23.17 6.67
CA GLY A 14 -44.67 23.07 5.68
C GLY A 14 -44.92 21.63 5.20
N LEU A 15 -45.78 20.93 5.95
CA LEU A 15 -46.47 19.70 5.52
C LEU A 15 -47.52 20.05 4.45
N VAL A 16 -47.72 19.20 3.41
CA VAL A 16 -49.05 18.85 2.88
C VAL A 16 -49.02 17.46 2.27
N ALA A 17 -50.02 16.67 2.69
CA ALA A 17 -50.37 15.33 2.24
C ALA A 17 -51.40 15.40 1.09
N GLY A 18 -51.57 14.27 0.39
CA GLY A 18 -52.73 14.03 -0.47
C GLY A 18 -52.46 12.92 -1.47
N LEU A 19 -52.78 11.71 -1.20
CA LEU A 19 -53.99 10.92 -1.48
C LEU A 19 -54.14 10.44 -2.94
N ALA A 20 -53.97 9.12 -3.09
CA ALA A 20 -54.92 8.11 -3.58
C ALA A 20 -55.29 8.07 -5.07
N GLY A 21 -55.24 6.87 -5.62
CA GLY A 21 -55.92 6.49 -6.87
C GLY A 21 -55.66 5.03 -7.28
N CYS A 22 -56.53 4.22 -6.85
CA CYS A 22 -56.85 2.83 -7.15
C CYS A 22 -56.90 2.46 -8.63
N GLY A 23 -56.61 1.12 -8.92
CA GLY A 23 -57.53 0.39 -9.76
C GLY A 23 -56.90 -0.46 -10.83
N GLY A 24 -57.03 -1.79 -10.71
CA GLY A 24 -57.50 -2.63 -11.79
C GLY A 24 -56.74 -3.90 -12.10
N SER A 25 -57.24 -4.98 -11.56
CA SER A 25 -56.90 -6.40 -11.82
C SER A 25 -57.13 -6.82 -13.29
N LYS A 26 -56.38 -7.88 -13.76
CA LYS A 26 -56.94 -9.16 -14.30
C LYS A 26 -55.84 -10.06 -14.87
N GLU A 27 -55.68 -11.20 -14.26
CA GLU A 27 -55.92 -12.58 -14.70
C GLU A 27 -55.08 -13.14 -15.83
N ALA A 28 -54.46 -14.27 -15.46
CA ALA A 28 -53.80 -15.27 -16.31
C ALA A 28 -54.81 -16.05 -17.17
N PRO A 29 -54.37 -16.91 -18.12
CA PRO A 29 -54.21 -18.30 -17.76
C PRO A 29 -53.00 -19.05 -18.38
N ALA A 30 -52.79 -20.22 -17.78
CA ALA A 30 -51.84 -21.26 -18.11
C ALA A 30 -52.22 -22.06 -19.37
N THR A 31 -51.21 -22.74 -19.96
CA THR A 31 -51.26 -24.19 -20.30
C THR A 31 -49.98 -24.65 -21.03
N THR A 32 -49.29 -25.60 -20.43
CA THR A 32 -48.86 -26.96 -20.89
C THR A 32 -48.08 -27.11 -22.20
N ALA A 33 -46.94 -27.75 -22.24
CA ALA A 33 -46.64 -29.17 -22.25
C ALA A 33 -45.19 -29.46 -22.65
N ALA A 34 -44.60 -30.35 -21.94
CA ALA A 34 -43.47 -31.24 -22.08
C ALA A 34 -42.89 -31.51 -23.49
N ALA A 35 -41.53 -31.57 -23.53
CA ALA A 35 -40.79 -32.62 -24.25
C ALA A 35 -39.39 -32.78 -23.64
N ALA A 36 -39.08 -34.01 -23.28
CA ALA A 36 -37.80 -34.46 -22.76
C ALA A 36 -36.76 -34.56 -23.89
N ALA A 37 -35.51 -34.27 -23.55
CA ALA A 37 -34.35 -34.84 -24.22
C ALA A 37 -33.22 -34.98 -23.20
N GLU A 38 -32.84 -36.22 -22.97
CA GLU A 38 -31.64 -36.64 -22.24
C GLU A 38 -30.39 -36.18 -22.97
N ALA A 39 -29.43 -35.67 -22.24
CA ALA A 39 -28.01 -35.68 -22.63
C ALA A 39 -27.08 -35.52 -21.41
N ASP A 40 -26.40 -36.60 -21.12
CA ASP A 40 -25.05 -36.77 -20.62
C ASP A 40 -24.55 -35.88 -19.45
N GLN A 41 -24.45 -36.51 -18.30
CA GLN A 41 -23.69 -36.06 -17.12
C GLN A 41 -22.19 -36.20 -17.40
N LYS A 42 -21.50 -35.10 -17.45
CA LYS A 42 -20.04 -35.01 -17.23
C LYS A 42 -19.84 -34.47 -15.83
N GLU A 43 -19.43 -35.34 -14.93
CA GLU A 43 -18.96 -34.96 -13.59
C GLU A 43 -17.71 -34.06 -13.73
N GLU A 44 -17.86 -32.78 -13.45
CA GLU A 44 -16.75 -31.91 -13.03
C GLU A 44 -16.69 -32.01 -11.52
N SER A 45 -15.60 -32.60 -11.04
CA SER A 45 -15.23 -32.59 -9.63
C SER A 45 -14.94 -31.14 -9.23
N LYS A 46 -15.88 -30.53 -8.52
CA LYS A 46 -15.61 -29.35 -7.70
C LYS A 46 -14.89 -29.83 -6.44
N ASP A 47 -13.62 -29.49 -6.34
CA ASP A 47 -12.90 -29.47 -5.08
C ASP A 47 -13.45 -28.25 -4.30
N ASP A 48 -14.50 -28.49 -3.54
CA ASP A 48 -15.00 -27.53 -2.56
C ASP A 48 -14.01 -27.58 -1.37
N ALA A 49 -13.08 -26.61 -1.30
CA ALA A 49 -12.37 -26.33 -0.09
C ALA A 49 -13.41 -25.98 1.00
N LYS A 50 -13.67 -26.97 1.83
CA LYS A 50 -14.60 -26.87 2.95
C LYS A 50 -14.01 -25.88 3.95
N ALA A 51 -14.49 -24.63 3.94
CA ALA A 51 -14.23 -23.69 5.02
C ALA A 51 -14.56 -24.38 6.36
N ALA A 52 -13.58 -24.45 7.25
CA ALA A 52 -13.78 -25.03 8.57
C ALA A 52 -14.83 -24.18 9.30
N ALA A 53 -15.89 -24.82 9.80
CA ALA A 53 -16.89 -24.14 10.61
C ALA A 53 -16.23 -23.63 11.90
N PRO A 54 -16.54 -22.40 12.38
CA PRO A 54 -15.94 -21.85 13.57
C PRO A 54 -16.15 -22.80 14.75
N ALA A 55 -15.08 -23.08 15.50
CA ALA A 55 -15.17 -23.86 16.73
C ALA A 55 -15.95 -23.05 17.78
N ALA A 56 -17.02 -23.60 18.32
CA ALA A 56 -18.00 -22.93 19.20
C ALA A 56 -17.44 -22.38 20.53
N ASP A 57 -16.13 -22.58 20.84
CA ASP A 57 -15.45 -22.21 22.08
C ASP A 57 -14.07 -21.53 21.87
N GLU A 58 -13.80 -20.88 20.72
CA GLU A 58 -12.54 -20.16 20.52
C GLU A 58 -12.47 -18.87 21.35
N LYS A 59 -11.27 -18.57 21.88
CA LYS A 59 -10.98 -17.29 22.55
C LYS A 59 -11.27 -16.14 21.56
N LYS A 60 -11.99 -15.12 22.04
CA LYS A 60 -12.29 -13.93 21.24
C LYS A 60 -11.17 -12.92 21.31
N PHE A 61 -10.89 -12.29 20.18
CA PHE A 61 -9.91 -11.23 20.03
C PHE A 61 -10.58 -9.96 19.49
N GLN A 62 -10.26 -8.84 20.12
CA GLN A 62 -10.52 -7.49 19.62
C GLN A 62 -9.15 -6.94 19.23
N ILE A 63 -8.97 -6.55 17.99
CA ILE A 63 -7.69 -6.20 17.39
C ILE A 63 -7.78 -4.77 16.84
N ASP A 64 -6.83 -3.93 17.17
CA ASP A 64 -6.67 -2.61 16.57
C ASP A 64 -5.63 -2.68 15.44
N LEU A 65 -6.06 -2.35 14.22
CA LEU A 65 -5.25 -2.29 13.00
C LEU A 65 -5.10 -0.84 12.54
N ALA A 66 -3.89 -0.32 12.51
CA ALA A 66 -3.62 1.04 12.07
C ALA A 66 -2.81 1.10 10.78
N THR A 67 -3.09 2.12 9.97
CA THR A 67 -2.29 2.47 8.81
C THR A 67 -2.23 3.99 8.60
N ALA A 68 -1.13 4.48 8.02
CA ALA A 68 -1.03 5.86 7.59
C ALA A 68 -1.68 6.12 6.22
N TYR A 69 -2.07 5.07 5.51
CA TYR A 69 -2.70 5.18 4.18
C TYR A 69 -4.16 5.64 4.27
N ALA A 70 -4.63 6.29 3.20
CA ALA A 70 -5.99 6.81 3.11
C ALA A 70 -7.03 5.69 3.03
N ALA A 71 -8.20 5.90 3.63
CA ALA A 71 -9.29 4.94 3.63
C ALA A 71 -9.83 4.62 2.23
N ASP A 72 -9.81 5.60 1.33
CA ASP A 72 -10.31 5.51 -0.05
C ASP A 72 -9.23 5.10 -1.08
N GLY A 73 -7.99 4.91 -0.64
CA GLY A 73 -6.91 4.36 -1.46
C GLY A 73 -6.93 2.83 -1.53
N PRO A 74 -6.15 2.22 -2.46
CA PRO A 74 -6.10 0.77 -2.65
C PRO A 74 -5.85 -0.03 -1.37
N ALA A 75 -4.88 0.39 -0.58
CA ALA A 75 -4.56 -0.24 0.71
C ALA A 75 -5.71 -0.13 1.72
N GLY A 76 -6.34 1.05 1.84
CA GLY A 76 -7.46 1.26 2.77
C GLY A 76 -8.68 0.42 2.41
N ILE A 77 -9.05 0.38 1.12
CA ILE A 77 -10.16 -0.42 0.60
C ILE A 77 -9.92 -1.93 0.85
N ALA A 78 -8.71 -2.41 0.58
CA ALA A 78 -8.36 -3.80 0.81
C ALA A 78 -8.34 -4.16 2.30
N LEU A 79 -7.90 -3.25 3.17
CA LEU A 79 -7.95 -3.45 4.63
C LEU A 79 -9.39 -3.47 5.16
N ASP A 80 -10.30 -2.64 4.63
CA ASP A 80 -11.72 -2.71 5.00
C ASP A 80 -12.32 -4.07 4.64
N LYS A 81 -11.98 -4.59 3.45
CA LYS A 81 -12.38 -5.94 3.02
C LYS A 81 -11.75 -7.02 3.94
N PHE A 82 -10.46 -6.93 4.25
CA PHE A 82 -9.77 -7.85 5.16
C PHE A 82 -10.46 -7.93 6.53
N VAL A 83 -10.82 -6.79 7.11
CA VAL A 83 -11.55 -6.73 8.39
C VAL A 83 -12.88 -7.50 8.31
N GLN A 84 -13.63 -7.32 7.23
CA GLN A 84 -14.91 -8.00 7.03
C GLN A 84 -14.72 -9.50 6.84
N ASP A 85 -13.80 -9.91 5.97
CA ASP A 85 -13.53 -11.31 5.68
C ASP A 85 -13.03 -12.08 6.89
N VAL A 86 -12.16 -11.47 7.70
CA VAL A 86 -11.69 -12.06 8.97
C VAL A 86 -12.85 -12.24 9.95
N ALA A 87 -13.72 -11.25 10.11
CA ALA A 87 -14.86 -11.34 10.99
C ALA A 87 -15.83 -12.46 10.54
N ASP A 88 -16.12 -12.53 9.25
CA ASP A 88 -17.02 -13.52 8.67
C ASP A 88 -16.45 -14.93 8.75
N LYS A 89 -15.19 -15.15 8.31
CA LYS A 89 -14.55 -16.48 8.31
C LYS A 89 -14.26 -16.97 9.72
N SER A 90 -13.98 -16.08 10.69
CA SER A 90 -13.78 -16.44 12.10
C SER A 90 -15.08 -16.63 12.88
N GLY A 91 -16.25 -16.33 12.28
CA GLY A 91 -17.53 -16.34 12.98
C GLY A 91 -17.58 -15.35 14.14
N GLY A 92 -16.85 -14.24 14.06
CA GLY A 92 -16.76 -13.21 15.08
C GLY A 92 -15.89 -13.61 16.28
N SER A 93 -14.99 -14.58 16.12
CA SER A 93 -13.95 -14.84 17.13
C SER A 93 -12.76 -13.89 17.01
N ILE A 94 -12.59 -13.25 15.84
CA ILE A 94 -11.66 -12.15 15.61
C ILE A 94 -12.46 -10.97 15.07
N GLU A 95 -12.42 -9.85 15.78
CA GLU A 95 -13.01 -8.59 15.36
C GLU A 95 -11.90 -7.53 15.31
N ILE A 96 -11.76 -6.84 14.16
CA ILE A 96 -10.70 -5.85 13.91
C ILE A 96 -11.31 -4.47 13.81
N SER A 97 -10.75 -3.51 14.55
CA SER A 97 -11.03 -2.08 14.40
C SER A 97 -9.98 -1.46 13.49
N LEU A 98 -10.38 -0.92 12.35
CA LEU A 98 -9.48 -0.31 11.37
C LEU A 98 -9.34 1.20 11.59
N PHE A 99 -8.10 1.69 11.66
CA PHE A 99 -7.73 3.10 11.80
C PHE A 99 -6.84 3.53 10.62
N THR A 100 -7.39 4.29 9.71
CA THR A 100 -6.73 4.80 8.50
C THR A 100 -6.25 6.24 8.66
N ASP A 101 -5.67 6.82 7.61
CA ASP A 101 -5.30 8.24 7.49
C ASP A 101 -4.32 8.73 8.58
N GLY A 102 -3.53 7.82 9.15
CA GLY A 102 -2.58 8.16 10.21
C GLY A 102 -3.23 8.60 11.52
N THR A 103 -4.49 8.20 11.77
CA THR A 103 -5.25 8.63 12.97
C THR A 103 -4.62 8.16 14.28
N LEU A 104 -3.86 7.05 14.28
CA LEU A 104 -3.11 6.56 15.43
C LEU A 104 -1.61 6.88 15.39
N GLY A 105 -1.15 7.62 14.36
CA GLY A 105 0.24 8.04 14.22
C GLY A 105 0.81 7.80 12.82
N SER A 106 2.09 8.14 12.67
CA SER A 106 2.85 7.86 11.44
C SER A 106 3.15 6.36 11.27
N ALA A 107 3.63 5.95 10.10
CA ALA A 107 4.08 4.58 9.88
C ALA A 107 5.12 4.13 10.91
N SER A 108 6.11 4.97 11.22
CA SER A 108 7.13 4.69 12.24
C SER A 108 6.54 4.56 13.65
N ASP A 109 5.53 5.39 14.00
CA ASP A 109 4.84 5.29 15.28
C ASP A 109 4.07 3.97 15.37
N ASN A 110 3.35 3.58 14.31
CA ASN A 110 2.61 2.33 14.24
C ASN A 110 3.52 1.10 14.39
N TYR A 111 4.67 1.07 13.69
CA TYR A 111 5.66 0.00 13.88
C TYR A 111 6.13 -0.09 15.33
N SER A 112 6.47 1.05 15.93
CA SER A 112 6.95 1.08 17.32
C SER A 112 5.88 0.59 18.29
N SER A 113 4.62 0.94 18.05
CA SER A 113 3.48 0.54 18.88
C SER A 113 3.16 -0.96 18.73
N VAL A 114 3.29 -1.54 17.52
CA VAL A 114 3.13 -2.98 17.33
C VAL A 114 4.25 -3.75 18.00
N ALA A 115 5.51 -3.28 17.88
CA ALA A 115 6.65 -3.92 18.53
C ALA A 115 6.52 -3.93 20.06
N SER A 116 5.95 -2.87 20.66
CA SER A 116 5.74 -2.77 22.11
C SER A 116 4.46 -3.48 22.59
N GLY A 117 3.54 -3.82 21.67
CA GLY A 117 2.22 -4.40 22.01
C GLY A 117 1.17 -3.36 22.41
N ASP A 118 1.42 -2.06 22.16
CA ASP A 118 0.45 -0.99 22.38
C ASP A 118 -0.55 -0.88 21.19
N LEU A 119 -0.23 -1.46 20.05
CA LEU A 119 -1.06 -1.67 18.86
C LEU A 119 -0.94 -3.12 18.44
N ASP A 120 -2.02 -3.71 17.95
CA ASP A 120 -2.07 -5.13 17.59
C ASP A 120 -1.54 -5.40 16.17
N MET A 121 -1.94 -4.58 15.20
CA MET A 121 -1.60 -4.77 13.78
C MET A 121 -1.31 -3.44 13.09
N THR A 122 -0.47 -3.50 12.05
CA THR A 122 -0.27 -2.39 11.13
C THR A 122 -0.08 -2.86 9.70
N MET A 123 -0.62 -2.10 8.73
CA MET A 123 -0.13 -2.13 7.36
C MET A 123 0.74 -0.90 7.16
N SER A 124 2.03 -1.12 6.93
CA SER A 124 3.01 -0.04 6.82
C SER A 124 4.10 -0.38 5.80
N GLY A 125 4.72 0.66 5.27
CA GLY A 125 5.71 0.58 4.20
C GLY A 125 7.12 0.36 4.72
N LEU A 126 8.01 1.00 4.08
CA LEU A 126 9.45 0.73 4.03
C LEU A 126 10.21 1.27 5.24
N GLU A 127 9.59 2.13 6.02
CA GLU A 127 10.14 2.62 7.30
C GLU A 127 10.49 1.47 8.25
N GLY A 128 9.75 0.35 8.14
CA GLY A 128 10.02 -0.85 8.93
C GLY A 128 11.38 -1.48 8.63
N LEU A 129 11.87 -1.40 7.39
CA LEU A 129 13.22 -1.88 7.05
C LEU A 129 14.29 -1.06 7.78
N ASP A 130 14.21 0.28 7.71
CA ASP A 130 15.19 1.14 8.40
C ASP A 130 15.21 0.90 9.92
N LEU A 131 14.04 0.61 10.52
CA LEU A 131 13.90 0.46 11.97
C LEU A 131 14.31 -0.92 12.49
N TYR A 132 13.94 -1.99 11.77
CA TYR A 132 13.97 -3.36 12.29
C TYR A 132 14.79 -4.35 11.45
N ALA A 133 15.06 -4.01 10.17
CA ALA A 133 15.79 -4.86 9.24
C ALA A 133 16.71 -4.03 8.30
N PRO A 134 17.60 -3.15 8.83
CA PRO A 134 18.36 -2.22 8.02
C PRO A 134 19.29 -2.90 6.99
N GLU A 135 19.68 -4.14 7.23
CA GLU A 135 20.45 -4.97 6.31
C GLU A 135 19.64 -5.44 5.09
N TYR A 136 18.31 -5.24 5.08
CA TYR A 136 17.39 -5.55 3.97
C TYR A 136 16.91 -4.29 3.22
N THR A 137 17.40 -3.11 3.55
CA THR A 137 16.97 -1.87 2.88
C THR A 137 17.31 -1.81 1.39
N PHE A 138 18.12 -2.75 0.88
CA PHE A 138 18.34 -2.93 -0.56
C PHE A 138 17.04 -3.28 -1.31
N LEU A 139 16.06 -3.91 -0.67
CA LEU A 139 14.77 -4.23 -1.28
C LEU A 139 13.99 -2.98 -1.72
N ASP A 140 14.40 -1.83 -1.21
CA ASP A 140 13.81 -0.53 -1.50
C ASP A 140 14.82 0.49 -2.04
N ALA A 141 16.01 0.04 -2.41
CA ALA A 141 17.05 0.94 -2.91
C ALA A 141 16.69 1.45 -4.32
N PRO A 142 16.62 2.80 -4.51
CA PRO A 142 16.28 3.39 -5.81
C PRO A 142 17.16 2.88 -6.94
N PHE A 143 16.59 2.46 -8.06
CA PHE A 143 17.27 1.92 -9.26
C PHE A 143 17.96 0.57 -9.12
N LEU A 144 17.91 -0.10 -7.96
CA LEU A 144 18.55 -1.41 -7.78
C LEU A 144 17.73 -2.52 -8.45
N LEU A 145 16.45 -2.59 -8.15
CA LEU A 145 15.55 -3.59 -8.72
C LEU A 145 15.11 -3.18 -10.12
N LYS A 146 14.87 -4.17 -11.00
CA LYS A 146 14.59 -3.91 -12.41
C LYS A 146 13.10 -3.72 -12.72
N ASN A 147 12.24 -4.42 -11.97
CA ASN A 147 10.78 -4.44 -12.18
C ASN A 147 10.09 -5.02 -10.94
N PRO A 148 8.76 -4.97 -10.84
CA PRO A 148 8.01 -5.55 -9.73
C PRO A 148 8.23 -7.06 -9.58
N GLU A 149 8.39 -7.80 -10.68
CA GLU A 149 8.61 -9.25 -10.68
C GLU A 149 9.93 -9.60 -10.01
N HIS A 150 10.98 -8.82 -10.25
CA HIS A 150 12.27 -8.97 -9.57
C HIS A 150 12.12 -8.83 -8.06
N GLN A 151 11.40 -7.80 -7.59
CA GLN A 151 11.13 -7.61 -6.17
C GLN A 151 10.31 -8.77 -5.59
N LYS A 152 9.24 -9.17 -6.29
CA LYS A 152 8.38 -10.28 -5.87
C LYS A 152 9.14 -11.60 -5.81
N ALA A 153 10.06 -11.86 -6.74
CA ALA A 153 10.93 -13.02 -6.71
C ALA A 153 11.84 -13.04 -5.47
N LEU A 154 12.42 -11.89 -5.11
CA LEU A 154 13.23 -11.76 -3.89
C LEU A 154 12.42 -11.99 -2.62
N LEU A 155 11.23 -11.39 -2.51
CA LEU A 155 10.33 -11.54 -1.36
C LEU A 155 9.81 -12.97 -1.20
N ASN A 156 9.69 -13.74 -2.29
CA ASN A 156 9.27 -15.14 -2.30
C ASN A 156 10.46 -16.14 -2.26
N SER A 157 11.67 -15.65 -2.05
CA SER A 157 12.89 -16.46 -1.93
C SER A 157 13.33 -16.64 -0.48
N GLY A 158 14.41 -17.36 -0.25
CA GLY A 158 15.05 -17.45 1.07
C GLY A 158 15.50 -16.09 1.63
N ILE A 159 15.62 -15.05 0.81
CA ILE A 159 15.87 -13.67 1.28
C ILE A 159 14.63 -13.13 1.99
N GLY A 160 13.44 -13.30 1.38
CA GLY A 160 12.18 -12.91 2.01
C GLY A 160 11.85 -13.71 3.27
N ASP A 161 12.18 -15.02 3.29
CA ASP A 161 11.99 -15.83 4.50
C ASP A 161 12.84 -15.32 5.66
N LYS A 162 14.12 -15.02 5.42
CA LYS A 162 15.00 -14.42 6.43
C LYS A 162 14.57 -13.02 6.86
N LEU A 163 13.97 -12.24 5.96
CA LEU A 163 13.36 -10.96 6.33
C LEU A 163 12.19 -11.15 7.30
N LYS A 164 11.32 -12.13 7.06
CA LYS A 164 10.24 -12.48 7.99
C LYS A 164 10.81 -12.90 9.36
N GLU A 165 11.82 -13.78 9.37
CA GLU A 165 12.52 -14.17 10.60
C GLU A 165 13.09 -12.94 11.35
N ARG A 166 13.67 -11.99 10.60
CA ARG A 166 14.20 -10.75 11.18
C ARG A 166 13.11 -9.88 11.81
N TYR A 167 11.93 -9.79 11.18
CA TYR A 167 10.77 -9.13 11.78
C TYR A 167 10.27 -9.88 13.02
N GLU A 168 10.26 -11.22 13.01
CA GLU A 168 9.86 -12.02 14.18
C GLU A 168 10.77 -11.82 15.38
N GLU A 169 12.08 -11.66 15.19
CA GLU A 169 13.04 -11.31 16.24
C GLU A 169 12.73 -9.97 16.91
N ASN A 170 12.01 -9.09 16.20
CA ASN A 170 11.62 -7.76 16.67
C ASN A 170 10.14 -7.66 17.08
N GLY A 171 9.47 -8.80 17.26
CA GLY A 171 8.11 -8.86 17.80
C GLY A 171 6.99 -8.74 16.78
N PHE A 172 7.26 -8.97 15.47
CA PHE A 172 6.26 -8.95 14.41
C PHE A 172 6.07 -10.33 13.81
N VAL A 173 4.85 -10.64 13.37
CA VAL A 173 4.61 -11.67 12.36
C VAL A 173 4.15 -10.98 11.07
N THR A 174 4.81 -11.29 9.96
CA THR A 174 4.45 -10.78 8.63
C THR A 174 3.37 -11.67 8.02
N LEU A 175 2.16 -11.15 7.82
CA LEU A 175 1.07 -11.89 7.18
C LEU A 175 1.17 -11.88 5.65
N GLY A 176 1.79 -10.85 5.07
CA GLY A 176 2.03 -10.75 3.64
C GLY A 176 2.51 -9.38 3.22
N TRP A 177 2.75 -9.24 1.92
CA TRP A 177 3.15 -7.98 1.29
C TRP A 177 2.23 -7.64 0.11
N HIS A 178 2.05 -6.34 -0.10
CA HIS A 178 1.30 -5.73 -1.21
C HIS A 178 2.22 -4.81 -2.00
N GLN A 179 2.17 -4.90 -3.33
CA GLN A 179 2.84 -3.98 -4.24
C GLN A 179 2.00 -2.71 -4.36
N ARG A 180 2.46 -1.62 -3.70
CA ARG A 180 1.65 -0.41 -3.61
C ARG A 180 1.73 0.47 -4.85
N ASP A 181 2.92 0.93 -5.22
CA ASP A 181 3.11 1.86 -6.35
C ASP A 181 4.54 1.75 -6.90
N ILE A 182 4.76 2.36 -8.05
CA ILE A 182 6.07 2.56 -8.64
C ILE A 182 6.42 4.04 -8.52
N ARG A 183 7.60 4.33 -7.99
CA ARG A 183 7.99 5.72 -7.70
C ARG A 183 8.71 6.34 -8.90
N GLU A 184 8.27 7.55 -9.21
CA GLU A 184 8.72 8.39 -10.32
C GLU A 184 9.30 9.70 -9.80
N LEU A 185 10.05 10.41 -10.62
CA LEU A 185 10.59 11.72 -10.28
C LEU A 185 9.74 12.85 -10.89
N ALA A 186 9.14 13.67 -10.03
CA ALA A 186 8.44 14.89 -10.46
C ALA A 186 9.33 16.13 -10.30
N SER A 187 9.44 16.95 -11.36
CA SER A 187 10.28 18.15 -11.33
C SER A 187 9.83 19.23 -12.33
N ASN A 188 10.32 20.46 -12.11
CA ASN A 188 10.16 21.55 -13.08
C ASN A 188 11.23 21.56 -14.18
N LYS A 189 12.28 20.74 -14.03
CA LYS A 189 13.33 20.49 -15.02
C LYS A 189 13.08 19.13 -15.67
N GLU A 190 13.29 18.99 -16.97
CA GLU A 190 13.34 17.66 -17.58
C GLU A 190 14.54 16.89 -17.06
N VAL A 191 14.32 15.64 -16.66
CA VAL A 191 15.34 14.71 -16.19
C VAL A 191 15.30 13.48 -17.10
N LYS A 192 16.38 13.22 -17.83
CA LYS A 192 16.51 12.14 -18.79
C LYS A 192 17.64 11.17 -18.46
N GLU A 193 18.69 11.66 -17.80
CA GLU A 193 19.89 10.90 -17.49
C GLU A 193 20.49 11.33 -16.13
N PRO A 194 21.41 10.57 -15.53
CA PRO A 194 21.99 10.88 -14.21
C PRO A 194 22.61 12.28 -14.10
N ALA A 195 23.19 12.80 -15.17
CA ALA A 195 23.77 14.13 -15.17
C ALA A 195 22.74 15.25 -14.89
N ASP A 196 21.48 15.00 -15.21
CA ASP A 196 20.39 15.96 -15.01
C ASP A 196 20.01 16.17 -13.55
N VAL A 197 20.23 15.19 -12.69
CA VAL A 197 19.90 15.29 -11.27
C VAL A 197 21.03 15.88 -10.42
N ASN A 198 22.21 16.09 -10.99
CA ASN A 198 23.32 16.66 -10.24
C ASN A 198 22.98 18.07 -9.72
N GLY A 199 23.05 18.26 -8.40
CA GLY A 199 22.71 19.49 -7.70
C GLY A 199 21.21 19.80 -7.63
N LEU A 200 20.33 18.92 -8.12
CA LEU A 200 18.88 19.08 -8.03
C LEU A 200 18.46 19.06 -6.55
N LYS A 201 17.68 20.05 -6.12
CA LYS A 201 17.11 20.08 -4.79
C LYS A 201 15.91 19.16 -4.70
N LEU A 202 16.17 17.91 -4.37
CA LEU A 202 15.16 16.85 -4.30
C LEU A 202 14.63 16.69 -2.88
N ARG A 203 13.31 16.78 -2.72
CA ARG A 203 12.65 16.36 -1.50
C ARG A 203 12.57 14.83 -1.46
N LEU A 204 13.01 14.26 -0.36
CA LEU A 204 12.92 12.83 -0.07
C LEU A 204 12.14 12.59 1.23
N PRO A 205 11.49 11.43 1.39
CA PRO A 205 11.08 10.93 2.70
C PRO A 205 12.33 10.67 3.57
N GLY A 206 12.15 10.49 4.88
CA GLY A 206 13.24 10.35 5.84
C GLY A 206 14.03 9.03 5.79
N MET A 207 13.95 8.28 4.71
CA MET A 207 14.56 6.96 4.57
C MET A 207 16.03 7.06 4.17
N THR A 208 16.89 6.43 4.95
CA THR A 208 18.34 6.50 4.78
C THR A 208 18.79 6.01 3.40
N VAL A 209 18.20 4.90 2.92
CA VAL A 209 18.55 4.32 1.62
C VAL A 209 18.26 5.26 0.45
N TYR A 210 17.20 6.08 0.53
CA TYR A 210 16.88 7.06 -0.50
C TYR A 210 17.87 8.22 -0.48
N VAL A 211 18.12 8.79 0.71
CA VAL A 211 19.07 9.89 0.88
C VAL A 211 20.46 9.50 0.39
N ASP A 212 20.95 8.34 0.77
CA ASP A 212 22.27 7.83 0.40
C ASP A 212 22.37 7.60 -1.11
N THR A 213 21.38 6.93 -1.72
CA THR A 213 21.39 6.61 -3.14
C THR A 213 21.29 7.85 -4.03
N TRP A 214 20.33 8.75 -3.75
CA TRP A 214 20.21 10.00 -4.51
C TRP A 214 21.43 10.91 -4.31
N SER A 215 22.07 10.87 -3.14
CA SER A 215 23.31 11.59 -2.90
C SER A 215 24.48 11.02 -3.74
N ALA A 216 24.52 9.71 -3.96
CA ALA A 216 25.52 9.09 -4.85
C ALA A 216 25.39 9.56 -6.32
N LEU A 217 24.18 9.98 -6.73
CA LEU A 217 23.93 10.62 -8.03
C LEU A 217 24.19 12.15 -8.03
N GLY A 218 24.65 12.70 -6.91
CA GLY A 218 24.97 14.14 -6.79
C GLY A 218 23.77 15.03 -6.49
N VAL A 219 22.64 14.46 -6.06
CA VAL A 219 21.44 15.21 -5.66
C VAL A 219 21.68 15.96 -4.36
N SER A 220 21.13 17.17 -4.24
CA SER A 220 21.03 17.90 -2.98
C SER A 220 19.70 17.61 -2.31
N SER A 221 19.65 16.57 -1.49
CA SER A 221 18.40 16.14 -0.85
C SER A 221 17.98 17.01 0.32
N THR A 222 16.67 17.12 0.52
CA THR A 222 16.07 17.71 1.73
C THR A 222 14.94 16.79 2.21
N THR A 223 14.94 16.47 3.51
CA THR A 223 13.89 15.64 4.10
C THR A 223 12.75 16.51 4.59
N VAL A 224 11.55 16.25 4.10
CA VAL A 224 10.32 16.97 4.46
C VAL A 224 9.18 15.95 4.59
N ALA A 225 8.35 16.08 5.61
CA ALA A 225 7.19 15.22 5.82
C ALA A 225 6.22 15.28 4.62
N MET A 226 5.49 14.20 4.35
CA MET A 226 4.55 14.13 3.23
C MET A 226 3.47 15.23 3.31
N SER A 227 2.96 15.51 4.49
CA SER A 227 1.98 16.59 4.73
C SER A 227 2.48 17.99 4.40
N GLU A 228 3.80 18.20 4.32
CA GLU A 228 4.44 19.47 4.00
C GLU A 228 4.96 19.54 2.56
N LEU A 229 4.87 18.44 1.80
CA LEU A 229 5.47 18.29 0.47
C LEU A 229 5.00 19.37 -0.51
N TYR A 230 3.68 19.55 -0.66
CA TYR A 230 3.13 20.57 -1.57
C TYR A 230 3.69 21.97 -1.25
N THR A 231 3.70 22.34 0.04
CA THR A 231 4.22 23.64 0.49
C THR A 231 5.72 23.79 0.25
N ALA A 232 6.50 22.73 0.46
CA ALA A 232 7.94 22.73 0.20
C ALA A 232 8.26 22.97 -1.28
N LEU A 233 7.51 22.35 -2.19
CA LEU A 233 7.63 22.57 -3.65
C LEU A 233 7.16 23.98 -4.05
N GLN A 234 6.02 24.43 -3.54
CA GLN A 234 5.46 25.75 -3.83
C GLN A 234 6.40 26.87 -3.39
N THR A 235 7.02 26.74 -2.23
CA THR A 235 7.94 27.73 -1.65
C THR A 235 9.39 27.55 -2.14
N LYS A 236 9.66 26.54 -2.97
CA LYS A 236 10.99 26.20 -3.52
C LYS A 236 12.04 25.83 -2.45
N VAL A 237 11.59 25.31 -1.29
CA VAL A 237 12.46 24.60 -0.36
C VAL A 237 13.02 23.35 -1.02
N ALA A 238 12.20 22.68 -1.86
CA ALA A 238 12.60 21.68 -2.83
C ALA A 238 12.16 22.09 -4.25
N GLU A 239 12.89 21.63 -5.27
CA GLU A 239 12.62 21.90 -6.69
C GLU A 239 12.03 20.68 -7.40
N ALA A 240 12.17 19.50 -6.77
CA ALA A 240 11.69 18.22 -7.24
C ALA A 240 11.25 17.37 -6.05
N CYS A 241 10.47 16.35 -6.32
CA CYS A 241 10.15 15.26 -5.37
C CYS A 241 10.09 13.94 -6.14
N GLU A 242 10.07 12.84 -5.40
CA GLU A 242 9.82 11.53 -5.95
C GLU A 242 8.64 10.88 -5.22
N GLY A 243 7.98 9.95 -5.89
CA GLY A 243 6.81 9.23 -5.39
C GLY A 243 5.97 8.67 -6.51
N GLY A 244 4.97 7.88 -6.16
CA GLY A 244 4.04 7.30 -7.12
C GLY A 244 3.02 8.30 -7.68
N TYR A 245 2.31 7.89 -8.72
CA TYR A 245 1.25 8.70 -9.33
C TYR A 245 0.11 9.01 -8.36
N GLU A 246 -0.25 8.06 -7.47
CA GLU A 246 -1.22 8.30 -6.40
C GLU A 246 -0.85 9.52 -5.55
N GLN A 247 0.41 9.60 -5.10
CA GLN A 247 0.90 10.75 -4.34
C GLN A 247 0.84 12.04 -5.13
N MET A 248 1.21 12.00 -6.43
CA MET A 248 1.24 13.18 -7.29
C MET A 248 -0.17 13.74 -7.51
N ASP A 249 -1.15 12.88 -7.72
CA ASP A 249 -2.53 13.27 -7.94
C ASP A 249 -3.21 13.75 -6.67
N THR A 250 -3.19 12.94 -5.61
CA THR A 250 -3.86 13.26 -4.33
C THR A 250 -3.36 14.55 -3.70
N LEU A 251 -2.06 14.83 -3.83
CA LEU A 251 -1.45 16.09 -3.38
C LEU A 251 -1.49 17.21 -4.44
N LYS A 252 -2.10 16.96 -5.62
CA LYS A 252 -2.19 17.92 -6.73
C LYS A 252 -0.85 18.53 -7.14
N LEU A 253 0.18 17.70 -7.20
CA LEU A 253 1.53 18.17 -7.49
C LEU A 253 1.66 18.75 -8.89
N TYR A 254 0.73 18.47 -9.80
CA TYR A 254 0.62 19.11 -11.11
C TYR A 254 0.44 20.65 -11.03
N GLU A 255 0.01 21.21 -9.91
CA GLU A 255 -0.04 22.67 -9.72
C GLU A 255 1.35 23.30 -9.49
N VAL A 256 2.31 22.53 -9.01
CA VAL A 256 3.65 23.01 -8.62
C VAL A 256 4.81 22.29 -9.32
N GLN A 257 4.56 21.21 -10.06
CA GLN A 257 5.52 20.47 -10.88
C GLN A 257 5.01 20.32 -12.29
N LYS A 258 5.94 20.28 -13.28
CA LYS A 258 5.60 20.26 -14.71
C LYS A 258 5.85 18.93 -15.39
N ASN A 259 6.87 18.22 -14.95
CA ASN A 259 7.32 17.00 -15.60
C ASN A 259 7.30 15.83 -14.65
N ILE A 260 7.00 14.66 -15.22
CA ILE A 260 7.19 13.36 -14.59
C ILE A 260 8.25 12.64 -15.43
N ALA A 261 9.40 12.39 -14.85
CA ALA A 261 10.38 11.50 -15.40
C ALA A 261 10.05 10.09 -14.90
N GLU A 262 9.64 9.20 -15.82
CA GLU A 262 9.27 7.83 -15.51
C GLU A 262 10.54 7.01 -15.25
N THR A 263 11.09 7.22 -14.07
CA THR A 263 12.34 6.62 -13.61
C THR A 263 12.17 5.18 -13.16
N ASP A 264 10.94 4.76 -12.77
CA ASP A 264 10.63 3.45 -12.18
C ASP A 264 11.70 3.04 -11.17
N HIS A 265 12.09 3.97 -10.31
CA HIS A 265 13.30 3.82 -9.50
C HIS A 265 13.07 3.01 -8.22
N VAL A 266 11.83 2.88 -7.76
CA VAL A 266 11.46 2.03 -6.63
C VAL A 266 10.12 1.36 -6.91
N TYR A 267 10.04 0.07 -6.65
CA TYR A 267 8.83 -0.72 -6.64
C TYR A 267 8.37 -0.86 -5.20
N GLU A 268 7.52 0.09 -4.75
CA GLU A 268 7.15 0.23 -3.34
C GLU A 268 6.26 -0.93 -2.89
N PHE A 269 6.68 -1.66 -1.88
CA PHE A 269 5.85 -2.65 -1.22
C PHE A 269 5.53 -2.26 0.22
N VAL A 270 4.40 -2.74 0.72
CA VAL A 270 3.98 -2.56 2.10
C VAL A 270 3.65 -3.90 2.71
N GLY A 271 3.87 -4.06 4.00
CA GLY A 271 3.59 -5.29 4.73
C GLY A 271 2.41 -5.15 5.67
N LEU A 272 1.67 -6.25 5.84
CA LEU A 272 0.68 -6.41 6.90
C LEU A 272 1.32 -7.20 8.03
N TYR A 273 1.40 -6.57 9.19
CA TYR A 273 2.11 -7.10 10.36
C TYR A 273 1.18 -7.18 11.56
N ILE A 274 1.36 -8.22 12.38
CA ILE A 274 0.69 -8.40 13.65
C ILE A 274 1.72 -8.57 14.76
N ASN A 275 1.41 -8.10 15.97
CA ASN A 275 2.22 -8.34 17.15
C ASN A 275 2.41 -9.85 17.38
N LYS A 276 3.67 -10.28 17.57
CA LYS A 276 4.02 -11.70 17.64
C LYS A 276 3.38 -12.40 18.86
N ASP A 277 3.39 -11.77 20.03
CA ASP A 277 2.83 -12.38 21.25
C ASP A 277 1.31 -12.55 21.13
N LEU A 278 0.63 -11.58 20.52
CA LEU A 278 -0.80 -11.69 20.21
C LEU A 278 -1.06 -12.84 19.25
N TYR A 279 -0.34 -12.89 18.11
CA TYR A 279 -0.47 -13.95 17.12
C TYR A 279 -0.20 -15.34 17.71
N ASP A 280 0.87 -15.48 18.51
CA ASP A 280 1.22 -16.74 19.15
C ASP A 280 0.15 -17.25 20.13
N SER A 281 -0.64 -16.33 20.71
CA SER A 281 -1.74 -16.65 21.64
C SER A 281 -3.02 -17.15 20.94
N MET A 282 -3.09 -17.11 19.61
CA MET A 282 -4.23 -17.54 18.80
C MET A 282 -4.20 -19.04 18.52
N SER A 283 -5.38 -19.61 18.26
CA SER A 283 -5.50 -20.99 17.77
C SER A 283 -4.95 -21.14 16.36
N ASP A 284 -4.61 -22.37 15.96
CA ASP A 284 -4.14 -22.65 14.59
C ASP A 284 -5.19 -22.26 13.54
N ASN A 285 -6.49 -22.47 13.84
CA ASN A 285 -7.59 -22.06 12.97
C ASN A 285 -7.66 -20.53 12.81
N GLN A 286 -7.49 -19.76 13.90
CA GLN A 286 -7.48 -18.29 13.82
C GLN A 286 -6.29 -17.76 13.05
N LYS A 287 -5.12 -18.37 13.20
CA LYS A 287 -3.91 -18.05 12.43
C LYS A 287 -4.10 -18.31 10.93
N GLU A 288 -4.70 -19.46 10.59
CA GLU A 288 -5.02 -19.82 9.20
C GLU A 288 -6.01 -18.84 8.58
N ILE A 289 -7.04 -18.42 9.31
CA ILE A 289 -8.01 -17.41 8.85
C ILE A 289 -7.31 -16.09 8.56
N LEU A 290 -6.49 -15.57 9.48
CA LEU A 290 -5.74 -14.33 9.28
C LEU A 290 -4.81 -14.41 8.07
N SER A 291 -4.08 -15.53 7.93
CA SER A 291 -3.13 -15.70 6.82
C SER A 291 -3.84 -15.83 5.47
N SER A 292 -4.94 -16.60 5.40
CA SER A 292 -5.69 -16.77 4.15
C SER A 292 -6.42 -15.48 3.73
N CYS A 293 -7.00 -14.73 4.67
CA CYS A 293 -7.57 -13.42 4.36
C CYS A 293 -6.49 -12.43 3.91
N ALA A 294 -5.33 -12.42 4.58
CA ALA A 294 -4.22 -11.56 4.17
C ALA A 294 -3.76 -11.88 2.74
N GLU A 295 -3.60 -13.15 2.37
CA GLU A 295 -3.22 -13.54 1.02
C GLU A 295 -4.22 -13.05 -0.03
N GLU A 296 -5.53 -13.29 0.20
CA GLU A 296 -6.60 -12.90 -0.72
C GLU A 296 -6.72 -11.37 -0.84
N ASP A 297 -6.68 -10.65 0.29
CA ASP A 297 -6.98 -9.21 0.34
C ASP A 297 -5.78 -8.34 -0.01
N LEU A 298 -4.54 -8.81 0.22
CA LEU A 298 -3.34 -8.15 -0.30
C LEU A 298 -3.23 -8.32 -1.83
N ALA A 299 -3.63 -9.48 -2.39
CA ALA A 299 -3.72 -9.64 -3.84
C ALA A 299 -4.80 -8.73 -4.45
N TYR A 300 -5.90 -8.49 -3.74
CA TYR A 300 -6.91 -7.50 -4.15
C TYR A 300 -6.36 -6.07 -4.08
N ALA A 301 -5.54 -5.75 -3.07
CA ALA A 301 -4.84 -4.46 -3.00
C ALA A 301 -3.90 -4.25 -4.20
N ASP A 302 -3.14 -5.29 -4.60
CA ASP A 302 -2.28 -5.25 -5.80
C ASP A 302 -3.08 -4.91 -7.05
N GLN A 303 -4.22 -5.59 -7.25
CA GLN A 303 -5.11 -5.32 -8.38
C GLN A 303 -5.62 -3.88 -8.38
N LEU A 304 -6.10 -3.39 -7.23
CA LEU A 304 -6.59 -2.00 -7.10
C LEU A 304 -5.48 -0.98 -7.38
N ALA A 305 -4.26 -1.24 -6.91
CA ALA A 305 -3.13 -0.35 -7.14
C ALA A 305 -2.78 -0.27 -8.64
N GLU A 306 -2.76 -1.40 -9.36
CA GLU A 306 -2.51 -1.46 -10.80
C GLU A 306 -3.62 -0.74 -11.59
N GLU A 307 -4.90 -1.04 -11.30
CA GLU A 307 -6.05 -0.40 -11.96
C GLU A 307 -6.07 1.12 -11.76
N ASN A 308 -5.77 1.58 -10.55
CA ASN A 308 -5.80 3.00 -10.21
C ASN A 308 -4.57 3.77 -10.71
N ARG A 309 -3.40 3.12 -10.87
CA ARG A 309 -2.18 3.76 -11.34
C ARG A 309 -2.36 4.48 -12.68
N GLU A 310 -3.02 3.84 -13.63
CA GLU A 310 -3.29 4.44 -14.96
C GLU A 310 -4.25 5.64 -14.85
N GLN A 311 -5.22 5.60 -13.92
CA GLN A 311 -6.10 6.73 -13.70
C GLN A 311 -5.36 7.90 -13.06
N TYR A 312 -4.57 7.67 -12.01
CA TYR A 312 -3.76 8.72 -11.38
C TYR A 312 -2.75 9.34 -12.34
N LYS A 313 -2.09 8.51 -13.18
CA LYS A 313 -1.23 8.99 -14.27
C LYS A 313 -1.98 9.92 -15.18
N LYS A 314 -3.16 9.51 -15.65
CA LYS A 314 -4.02 10.32 -16.52
C LYS A 314 -4.40 11.63 -15.85
N ASP A 315 -4.78 11.63 -14.58
CA ASP A 315 -5.19 12.83 -13.86
C ASP A 315 -4.03 13.82 -13.68
N CYS A 316 -2.80 13.33 -13.44
CA CYS A 316 -1.59 14.15 -13.46
C CYS A 316 -1.35 14.80 -14.83
N LEU A 317 -1.54 14.07 -15.95
CA LEU A 317 -1.37 14.60 -17.30
C LEU A 317 -2.47 15.60 -17.67
N ASP A 318 -3.72 15.32 -17.32
CA ASP A 318 -4.85 16.22 -17.50
C ASP A 318 -4.67 17.50 -16.65
N GLY A 319 -4.02 17.38 -15.48
CA GLY A 319 -3.59 18.49 -14.61
C GLY A 319 -2.46 19.33 -15.19
N GLY A 320 -1.84 18.91 -16.30
CA GLY A 320 -0.85 19.66 -17.07
C GLY A 320 0.59 19.20 -16.92
N MET A 321 0.86 18.06 -16.30
CA MET A 321 2.19 17.47 -16.29
C MET A 321 2.53 16.82 -17.64
N THR A 322 3.82 16.71 -17.93
CA THR A 322 4.34 16.11 -19.16
C THR A 322 5.26 14.94 -18.79
N LEU A 323 5.08 13.81 -19.48
CA LEU A 323 5.99 12.68 -19.34
C LEU A 323 7.33 12.98 -20.00
N VAL A 324 8.39 12.57 -19.36
CA VAL A 324 9.78 12.64 -19.86
C VAL A 324 10.32 11.21 -19.93
N ASP A 325 10.76 10.84 -21.12
CA ASP A 325 11.44 9.56 -21.35
C ASP A 325 12.83 9.56 -20.70
N VAL A 326 13.15 8.50 -19.94
CA VAL A 326 14.33 8.40 -19.08
C VAL A 326 15.20 7.21 -19.48
N ASP A 327 16.50 7.44 -19.57
CA ASP A 327 17.50 6.38 -19.70
C ASP A 327 17.71 5.72 -18.30
N ARG A 328 16.81 4.79 -17.96
CA ARG A 328 16.83 4.06 -16.66
C ARG A 328 18.10 3.23 -16.49
N ASP A 329 18.63 2.68 -17.59
CA ASP A 329 19.85 1.87 -17.53
C ASP A 329 21.06 2.73 -17.20
N ALA A 330 21.14 3.95 -17.71
CA ALA A 330 22.19 4.89 -17.33
C ALA A 330 22.19 5.19 -15.82
N PHE A 331 21.01 5.32 -15.19
CA PHE A 331 20.91 5.49 -13.74
C PHE A 331 21.39 4.24 -12.97
N ARG A 332 21.02 3.03 -13.40
CA ARG A 332 21.48 1.77 -12.82
C ARG A 332 22.98 1.60 -12.94
N ASP A 333 23.52 1.87 -14.12
CA ASP A 333 24.96 1.78 -14.40
C ASP A 333 25.77 2.74 -13.53
N ALA A 334 25.28 3.99 -13.36
CA ALA A 334 25.93 4.98 -12.51
C ALA A 334 25.99 4.57 -11.02
N LEU A 335 25.10 3.71 -10.58
CA LEU A 335 25.01 3.25 -9.19
C LEU A 335 25.61 1.86 -8.94
N THR A 336 26.03 1.14 -9.97
CA THR A 336 26.49 -0.26 -9.84
C THR A 336 27.63 -0.41 -8.81
N ASP A 337 28.69 0.41 -8.88
CA ASP A 337 29.82 0.32 -7.94
C ASP A 337 29.41 0.78 -6.53
N TYR A 338 28.53 1.77 -6.43
CA TYR A 338 27.94 2.18 -5.16
C TYR A 338 27.22 1.01 -4.50
N TYR A 339 26.36 0.30 -5.22
CA TYR A 339 25.61 -0.83 -4.67
C TYR A 339 26.51 -1.99 -4.26
N LYS A 340 27.49 -2.37 -5.09
CA LYS A 340 28.46 -3.41 -4.70
C LYS A 340 29.11 -3.10 -3.35
N THR A 341 29.50 -1.85 -3.13
CA THR A 341 30.07 -1.40 -1.85
C THR A 341 29.06 -1.50 -0.70
N GLN A 342 27.78 -1.20 -0.96
CA GLN A 342 26.74 -1.35 0.08
C GLN A 342 26.54 -2.82 0.47
N PHE A 343 26.55 -3.76 -0.49
CA PHE A 343 26.44 -5.19 -0.21
C PHE A 343 27.67 -5.74 0.54
N GLU A 344 28.85 -5.16 0.38
CA GLU A 344 30.04 -5.54 1.13
C GLU A 344 30.04 -5.03 2.58
N SER A 345 29.29 -3.97 2.89
CA SER A 345 29.41 -3.26 4.17
C SER A 345 28.10 -3.12 4.97
N LYS A 346 26.99 -2.94 4.31
CA LYS A 346 25.68 -2.64 4.93
C LYS A 346 24.66 -3.77 4.73
N TRP A 347 24.54 -4.28 3.51
CA TRP A 347 23.53 -5.28 3.12
C TRP A 347 24.13 -6.70 3.07
N THR A 348 24.79 -7.10 4.15
CA THR A 348 25.63 -8.30 4.23
C THR A 348 24.86 -9.62 4.32
N VAL A 349 23.53 -9.59 4.30
CA VAL A 349 22.64 -10.78 4.34
C VAL A 349 22.59 -11.53 3.01
N THR A 350 23.02 -10.88 1.92
CA THR A 350 23.10 -11.40 0.57
C THR A 350 24.21 -10.69 -0.20
N THR A 351 24.35 -10.94 -1.50
CA THR A 351 25.31 -10.28 -2.38
C THR A 351 24.60 -9.54 -3.52
N TYR A 352 25.28 -8.55 -4.11
CA TYR A 352 24.76 -7.87 -5.30
C TYR A 352 24.43 -8.86 -6.43
N ASP A 353 25.34 -9.82 -6.70
CA ASP A 353 25.16 -10.79 -7.79
C ASP A 353 23.99 -11.75 -7.49
N GLU A 354 23.80 -12.16 -6.23
CA GLU A 354 22.65 -12.98 -5.83
C GLU A 354 21.34 -12.23 -6.05
N VAL A 355 21.24 -10.98 -5.58
CA VAL A 355 20.05 -10.15 -5.83
C VAL A 355 19.77 -10.01 -7.31
N MET A 356 20.78 -9.70 -8.13
CA MET A 356 20.61 -9.52 -9.57
C MET A 356 20.26 -10.82 -10.31
N SER A 357 20.56 -11.98 -9.75
CA SER A 357 20.19 -13.28 -10.34
C SER A 357 18.67 -13.56 -10.34
N TYR A 358 17.90 -12.84 -9.53
CA TYR A 358 16.43 -12.92 -9.51
C TYR A 358 15.75 -12.01 -10.55
N ALA A 359 16.53 -11.25 -11.30
CA ALA A 359 16.03 -10.26 -12.27
C ALA A 359 15.74 -10.83 -13.68
N GLU A 360 15.85 -12.14 -13.85
CA GLU A 360 15.68 -12.86 -15.14
C GLU A 360 14.26 -13.38 -15.35
#